data_942f6df12565f89f926e7bd44252b371
#
_entry.id   942f6df12565f89f926e7bd44252b371
#
_cell.length_a   1.000
_cell.length_b   1.000
_cell.length_c   1.000
_cell.angle_alpha   90.00
_cell.angle_beta   90.00
_cell.angle_gamma   90.00
#
_symmetry.space_group_name_H-M   'P 1'
#
loop_
_entity.id
_entity.type
_entity.pdbx_description
1 polymer ?
#
loop_
_entity_poly.entity_id
_entity_poly.type
_entity_poly.pdbx_seq_one_letter_code
_entity_poly.pdbx_strand_id
1 'polypeptide(L)'
;MTEEIESPDGEVPQSPLPSLPRRLGMVVLSPIALFEHLKQDPRIVGPLILGAVLVGVGAAVIPVEAWEEMLREQMLDAGQDLGDGFTMAARVSWVFSIFGPLVFWPLMAVITAGLYGAVFLFGFGYEGSYRKLLSVTAHALLVAALGMLLLGPVRAMTGDPSLTLSVGSLLFFFEEGYLARLLGLLDLFNLWVYILIGAGAAVVDGTRSRTEGAVVAVAAAMLISAVIAAFTG
;
A
#
# COMPACT_ATOMS: atom_id res chain seq x y z
N MET A 1 -61.70 2.27 6.66
CA MET A 1 -60.71 2.68 7.68
C MET A 1 -59.70 1.55 7.70
N THR A 2 -58.71 1.60 6.83
CA THR A 2 -57.65 0.63 6.66
C THR A 2 -56.46 1.12 7.52
N GLU A 3 -56.18 0.44 8.59
CA GLU A 3 -54.98 0.66 9.39
C GLU A 3 -53.77 0.30 8.57
N GLU A 4 -53.01 1.32 8.20
CA GLU A 4 -51.68 1.18 7.66
C GLU A 4 -50.76 0.74 8.78
N ILE A 5 -50.37 -0.53 8.74
CA ILE A 5 -49.39 -1.11 9.69
C ILE A 5 -48.04 -0.53 9.30
N GLU A 6 -47.65 0.55 9.94
CA GLU A 6 -46.30 1.11 9.90
C GLU A 6 -45.35 0.09 10.52
N SER A 7 -44.46 -0.49 9.70
CA SER A 7 -43.41 -1.37 10.16
C SER A 7 -42.43 -0.59 11.06
N PRO A 8 -42.17 -1.03 12.31
CA PRO A 8 -41.44 -0.21 13.30
C PRO A 8 -39.93 -0.09 13.07
N ASP A 9 -39.36 -0.72 12.07
CA ASP A 9 -37.92 -0.68 11.81
C ASP A 9 -37.64 -0.30 10.36
N GLY A 10 -37.40 0.99 10.14
CA GLY A 10 -36.84 1.54 8.89
C GLY A 10 -35.40 1.11 8.68
N GLU A 11 -35.10 -0.20 8.73
CA GLU A 11 -33.82 -0.73 8.27
C GLU A 11 -33.76 -0.57 6.76
N VAL A 12 -33.00 0.44 6.34
CA VAL A 12 -32.60 0.55 4.93
C VAL A 12 -31.89 -0.74 4.56
N PRO A 13 -32.39 -1.48 3.52
CA PRO A 13 -31.78 -2.75 3.14
C PRO A 13 -30.30 -2.54 2.83
N GLN A 14 -29.44 -3.09 3.69
CA GLN A 14 -28.01 -2.97 3.51
C GLN A 14 -27.63 -3.76 2.26
N SER A 15 -27.15 -3.07 1.23
CA SER A 15 -26.67 -3.73 0.03
C SER A 15 -25.49 -4.63 0.41
N PRO A 16 -25.50 -5.93 0.01
CA PRO A 16 -24.44 -6.85 0.39
C PRO A 16 -23.08 -6.35 -0.10
N LEU A 17 -22.02 -6.59 0.71
CA LEU A 17 -20.66 -6.20 0.35
C LEU A 17 -20.29 -6.78 -1.03
N PRO A 18 -19.77 -5.98 -1.97
CA PRO A 18 -19.36 -6.44 -3.29
C PRO A 18 -18.33 -7.57 -3.23
N SER A 19 -18.31 -8.43 -4.25
CA SER A 19 -17.30 -9.48 -4.40
C SER A 19 -15.87 -8.92 -4.43
N LEU A 20 -14.87 -9.72 -4.06
CA LEU A 20 -13.47 -9.27 -3.99
C LEU A 20 -12.94 -8.65 -5.30
N PRO A 21 -13.18 -9.23 -6.50
CA PRO A 21 -12.78 -8.59 -7.76
C PRO A 21 -13.45 -7.23 -7.99
N ARG A 22 -14.73 -7.10 -7.64
CA ARG A 22 -15.43 -5.83 -7.74
C ARG A 22 -14.85 -4.79 -6.77
N ARG A 23 -14.48 -5.19 -5.55
CA ARG A 23 -13.81 -4.31 -4.59
C ARG A 23 -12.43 -3.83 -5.07
N LEU A 24 -11.68 -4.69 -5.79
CA LEU A 24 -10.43 -4.29 -6.43
C LEU A 24 -10.66 -3.17 -7.46
N GLY A 25 -11.70 -3.27 -8.28
CA GLY A 25 -12.08 -2.17 -9.17
C GLY A 25 -12.55 -0.92 -8.41
N MET A 26 -13.33 -1.11 -7.34
CA MET A 26 -13.87 0.02 -6.56
C MET A 26 -12.78 0.80 -5.82
N VAL A 27 -11.70 0.16 -5.34
CA VAL A 27 -10.63 0.89 -4.65
C VAL A 27 -9.94 1.92 -5.54
N VAL A 28 -9.94 1.68 -6.86
CA VAL A 28 -9.37 2.60 -7.85
C VAL A 28 -10.41 3.60 -8.37
N LEU A 29 -11.62 3.13 -8.73
CA LEU A 29 -12.60 3.92 -9.47
C LEU A 29 -13.64 4.62 -8.58
N SER A 30 -13.95 4.05 -7.42
CA SER A 30 -14.96 4.57 -6.49
C SER A 30 -14.65 4.22 -5.03
N PRO A 31 -13.47 4.67 -4.51
CA PRO A 31 -12.98 4.26 -3.20
C PRO A 31 -13.91 4.63 -2.05
N ILE A 32 -14.53 5.78 -2.13
CA ILE A 32 -15.45 6.25 -1.08
C ILE A 32 -16.65 5.31 -0.94
N ALA A 33 -17.26 4.89 -2.05
CA ALA A 33 -18.37 3.93 -2.02
C ALA A 33 -17.93 2.57 -1.42
N LEU A 34 -16.70 2.14 -1.69
CA LEU A 34 -16.13 0.96 -1.05
C LEU A 34 -16.00 1.16 0.47
N PHE A 35 -15.47 2.29 0.93
CA PHE A 35 -15.24 2.55 2.35
C PHE A 35 -16.55 2.68 3.14
N GLU A 36 -17.62 3.18 2.54
CA GLU A 36 -18.96 3.15 3.15
C GLU A 36 -19.47 1.72 3.38
N HIS A 37 -19.21 0.79 2.45
CA HIS A 37 -19.51 -0.62 2.69
C HIS A 37 -18.62 -1.21 3.80
N LEU A 38 -17.32 -0.90 3.82
CA LEU A 38 -16.37 -1.40 4.83
C LEU A 38 -16.62 -0.83 6.22
N LYS A 39 -17.27 0.34 6.31
CA LYS A 39 -17.73 0.91 7.58
C LYS A 39 -18.71 -0.03 8.28
N GLN A 40 -19.56 -0.73 7.52
CA GLN A 40 -20.58 -1.66 8.01
C GLN A 40 -20.04 -3.09 8.15
N ASP A 41 -19.35 -3.61 7.12
CA ASP A 41 -18.78 -4.97 7.08
C ASP A 41 -17.27 -4.94 6.76
N PRO A 42 -16.40 -4.78 7.79
CA PRO A 42 -14.95 -4.69 7.59
C PRO A 42 -14.36 -6.06 7.24
N ARG A 43 -13.95 -6.24 5.97
CA ARG A 43 -13.27 -7.43 5.45
C ARG A 43 -11.77 -7.18 5.30
N ILE A 44 -10.95 -8.06 5.86
CA ILE A 44 -9.50 -7.91 5.96
C ILE A 44 -8.77 -8.98 5.15
N VAL A 45 -9.12 -10.25 5.34
CA VAL A 45 -8.33 -11.39 4.83
C VAL A 45 -8.25 -11.42 3.30
N GLY A 46 -9.39 -11.24 2.62
CA GLY A 46 -9.45 -11.28 1.15
C GLY A 46 -8.50 -10.28 0.46
N PRO A 47 -8.55 -8.98 0.78
CA PRO A 47 -7.63 -8.01 0.19
C PRO A 47 -6.17 -8.24 0.57
N LEU A 48 -5.85 -8.76 1.77
CA LEU A 48 -4.47 -9.08 2.15
C LEU A 48 -3.90 -10.22 1.32
N ILE A 49 -4.64 -11.31 1.14
CA ILE A 49 -4.21 -12.44 0.30
C ILE A 49 -4.07 -11.98 -1.16
N LEU A 50 -5.06 -11.26 -1.69
CA LEU A 50 -5.01 -10.76 -3.05
C LEU A 50 -3.80 -9.84 -3.28
N GLY A 51 -3.55 -8.91 -2.35
CA GLY A 51 -2.38 -8.02 -2.42
C GLY A 51 -1.07 -8.79 -2.42
N ALA A 52 -0.91 -9.75 -1.51
CA ALA A 52 0.27 -10.61 -1.44
C ALA A 52 0.51 -11.40 -2.76
N VAL A 53 -0.57 -11.94 -3.34
CA VAL A 53 -0.50 -12.66 -4.63
C VAL A 53 -0.10 -11.72 -5.76
N LEU A 54 -0.70 -10.52 -5.85
CA LEU A 54 -0.37 -9.55 -6.90
C LEU A 54 1.10 -9.11 -6.84
N VAL A 55 1.62 -8.86 -5.62
CA VAL A 55 3.05 -8.52 -5.41
C VAL A 55 3.94 -9.70 -5.81
N GLY A 56 3.63 -10.91 -5.37
CA GLY A 56 4.40 -12.12 -5.71
C GLY A 56 4.41 -12.39 -7.22
N VAL A 57 3.27 -12.23 -7.90
CA VAL A 57 3.19 -12.35 -9.37
C VAL A 57 4.02 -11.28 -10.06
N GLY A 58 3.95 -10.02 -9.59
CA GLY A 58 4.80 -8.94 -10.12
C GLY A 58 6.30 -9.22 -9.97
N ALA A 59 6.71 -9.83 -8.85
CA ALA A 59 8.10 -10.26 -8.64
C ALA A 59 8.50 -11.46 -9.51
N ALA A 60 7.60 -12.43 -9.70
CA ALA A 60 7.86 -13.64 -10.49
C ALA A 60 8.10 -13.37 -11.98
N VAL A 61 7.61 -12.24 -12.51
CA VAL A 61 7.83 -11.83 -13.90
C VAL A 61 9.28 -11.37 -14.14
N ILE A 62 9.99 -10.93 -13.08
CA ILE A 62 11.36 -10.44 -13.16
C ILE A 62 12.32 -11.63 -13.25
N PRO A 63 13.20 -11.73 -14.28
CA PRO A 63 14.17 -12.81 -14.41
C PRO A 63 15.12 -12.87 -13.22
N VAL A 64 15.52 -14.08 -12.83
CA VAL A 64 16.46 -14.29 -11.72
C VAL A 64 17.82 -13.65 -12.00
N GLU A 65 18.23 -13.58 -13.27
CA GLU A 65 19.48 -12.96 -13.70
C GLU A 65 19.50 -11.45 -13.41
N ALA A 66 18.36 -10.76 -13.59
CA ALA A 66 18.24 -9.35 -13.23
C ALA A 66 18.34 -9.14 -11.71
N TRP A 67 17.80 -10.06 -10.91
CA TRP A 67 17.98 -10.06 -9.45
C TRP A 67 19.44 -10.31 -9.05
N GLU A 68 20.10 -11.26 -9.68
CA GLU A 68 21.52 -11.55 -9.43
C GLU A 68 22.39 -10.32 -9.72
N GLU A 69 22.14 -9.64 -10.84
CA GLU A 69 22.90 -8.44 -11.23
C GLU A 69 22.66 -7.27 -10.27
N MET A 70 21.39 -6.96 -9.95
CA MET A 70 21.06 -5.93 -8.98
C MET A 70 21.72 -6.17 -7.61
N LEU A 71 21.68 -7.40 -7.09
CA LEU A 71 22.31 -7.72 -5.81
C LEU A 71 23.85 -7.66 -5.89
N ARG A 72 24.42 -8.02 -7.04
CA ARG A 72 25.84 -7.89 -7.30
C ARG A 72 26.29 -6.45 -7.22
N GLU A 73 25.60 -5.55 -7.92
CA GLU A 73 25.89 -4.12 -7.91
C GLU A 73 25.76 -3.54 -6.48
N GLN A 74 24.68 -3.85 -5.78
CA GLN A 74 24.49 -3.38 -4.39
C GLN A 74 25.59 -3.85 -3.44
N MET A 75 26.06 -5.08 -3.55
CA MET A 75 27.16 -5.60 -2.71
C MET A 75 28.49 -4.92 -3.06
N LEU A 76 28.80 -4.75 -4.33
CA LEU A 76 30.02 -4.07 -4.79
C LEU A 76 30.04 -2.60 -4.37
N ASP A 77 28.94 -1.89 -4.50
CA ASP A 77 28.80 -0.49 -4.07
C ASP A 77 28.95 -0.35 -2.54
N ALA A 78 28.50 -1.36 -1.79
CA ALA A 78 28.72 -1.45 -0.34
C ALA A 78 30.15 -1.91 0.05
N GLY A 79 31.05 -2.13 -0.93
CA GLY A 79 32.42 -2.62 -0.69
C GLY A 79 32.49 -4.04 -0.17
N GLN A 80 31.48 -4.86 -0.45
CA GLN A 80 31.41 -6.26 -0.01
C GLN A 80 31.93 -7.19 -1.10
N ASP A 81 32.67 -8.21 -0.69
CA ASP A 81 33.14 -9.25 -1.61
C ASP A 81 32.04 -10.25 -1.94
N LEU A 82 31.98 -10.65 -3.21
CA LEU A 82 31.09 -11.71 -3.68
C LEU A 82 31.70 -13.06 -3.33
N GLY A 83 31.27 -13.66 -2.22
CA GLY A 83 31.70 -14.99 -1.81
C GLY A 83 31.15 -16.11 -2.70
N ASP A 84 31.67 -17.33 -2.54
CA ASP A 84 31.28 -18.53 -3.32
C ASP A 84 29.77 -18.85 -3.26
N GLY A 85 29.08 -18.38 -2.22
CA GLY A 85 27.62 -18.57 -2.03
C GLY A 85 26.72 -17.53 -2.69
N PHE A 86 27.26 -16.50 -3.36
CA PHE A 86 26.48 -15.36 -3.88
C PHE A 86 25.32 -15.80 -4.79
N THR A 87 25.58 -16.59 -5.82
CA THR A 87 24.54 -17.04 -6.77
C THR A 87 23.39 -17.78 -6.07
N MET A 88 23.70 -18.61 -5.06
CA MET A 88 22.68 -19.30 -4.29
C MET A 88 21.87 -18.33 -3.43
N ALA A 89 22.54 -17.38 -2.77
CA ALA A 89 21.88 -16.34 -1.98
C ALA A 89 20.95 -15.46 -2.85
N ALA A 90 21.39 -15.08 -4.03
CA ALA A 90 20.61 -14.30 -4.98
C ALA A 90 19.34 -15.05 -5.44
N ARG A 91 19.46 -16.35 -5.74
CA ARG A 91 18.32 -17.21 -6.09
C ARG A 91 17.33 -17.37 -4.94
N VAL A 92 17.84 -17.57 -3.73
CA VAL A 92 16.99 -17.63 -2.53
C VAL A 92 16.27 -16.32 -2.32
N SER A 93 16.95 -15.18 -2.48
CA SER A 93 16.35 -13.86 -2.41
C SER A 93 15.25 -13.65 -3.46
N TRP A 94 15.47 -14.09 -4.70
CA TRP A 94 14.46 -14.05 -5.75
C TRP A 94 13.23 -14.90 -5.40
N VAL A 95 13.40 -16.14 -4.95
CA VAL A 95 12.28 -16.99 -4.47
C VAL A 95 11.54 -16.31 -3.32
N PHE A 96 12.29 -15.70 -2.40
CA PHE A 96 11.72 -14.97 -1.28
C PHE A 96 10.92 -13.73 -1.72
N SER A 97 11.33 -13.04 -2.78
CA SER A 97 10.56 -11.92 -3.33
C SER A 97 9.17 -12.35 -3.87
N ILE A 98 9.04 -13.59 -4.32
CA ILE A 98 7.78 -14.17 -4.84
C ILE A 98 6.87 -14.62 -3.69
N PHE A 99 7.39 -15.37 -2.73
CA PHE A 99 6.58 -16.00 -1.68
C PHE A 99 6.56 -15.21 -0.36
N GLY A 100 7.59 -14.43 -0.09
CA GLY A 100 7.68 -13.57 1.11
C GLY A 100 6.47 -12.65 1.31
N PRO A 101 5.86 -12.08 0.26
CA PRO A 101 4.67 -11.26 0.40
C PRO A 101 3.49 -11.94 1.08
N LEU A 102 3.37 -13.27 1.05
CA LEU A 102 2.33 -13.99 1.77
C LEU A 102 2.37 -13.74 3.29
N VAL A 103 3.56 -13.48 3.83
CA VAL A 103 3.77 -13.18 5.25
C VAL A 103 3.94 -11.68 5.50
N PHE A 104 4.78 -11.02 4.70
CA PHE A 104 5.15 -9.63 4.95
C PHE A 104 4.07 -8.63 4.56
N TRP A 105 3.26 -8.91 3.55
CA TRP A 105 2.18 -8.01 3.13
C TRP A 105 1.09 -7.83 4.21
N PRO A 106 0.56 -8.92 4.82
CA PRO A 106 -0.32 -8.77 5.97
C PRO A 106 0.32 -8.06 7.16
N LEU A 107 1.59 -8.36 7.44
CA LEU A 107 2.34 -7.71 8.52
C LEU A 107 2.46 -6.19 8.27
N MET A 108 2.84 -5.80 7.06
CA MET A 108 2.92 -4.39 6.66
C MET A 108 1.56 -3.68 6.76
N ALA A 109 0.47 -4.36 6.41
CA ALA A 109 -0.87 -3.79 6.55
C ALA A 109 -1.22 -3.51 8.02
N VAL A 110 -0.89 -4.43 8.93
CA VAL A 110 -1.10 -4.27 10.38
C VAL A 110 -0.25 -3.12 10.93
N ILE A 111 1.04 -3.06 10.56
CA ILE A 111 1.94 -1.97 10.98
C ILE A 111 1.45 -0.63 10.45
N THR A 112 1.12 -0.54 9.16
CA THR A 112 0.60 0.68 8.53
C THR A 112 -0.70 1.13 9.18
N ALA A 113 -1.66 0.23 9.39
CA ALA A 113 -2.92 0.55 10.06
C ALA A 113 -2.68 1.00 11.52
N GLY A 114 -1.71 0.40 12.22
CA GLY A 114 -1.34 0.79 13.58
C GLY A 114 -0.73 2.19 13.62
N LEU A 115 0.20 2.48 12.71
CA LEU A 115 0.85 3.78 12.61
C LEU A 115 -0.15 4.90 12.31
N TYR A 116 -0.99 4.72 11.27
CA TYR A 116 -2.04 5.69 10.95
C TYR A 116 -3.11 5.75 12.04
N GLY A 117 -3.44 4.62 12.68
CA GLY A 117 -4.32 4.59 13.84
C GLY A 117 -3.80 5.46 14.98
N ALA A 118 -2.52 5.39 15.27
CA ALA A 118 -1.88 6.26 16.26
C ALA A 118 -1.93 7.74 15.85
N VAL A 119 -1.58 8.06 14.59
CA VAL A 119 -1.65 9.43 14.06
C VAL A 119 -3.07 10.00 14.16
N PHE A 120 -4.08 9.24 13.77
CA PHE A 120 -5.47 9.69 13.82
C PHE A 120 -6.01 9.76 15.26
N LEU A 121 -5.67 8.79 16.12
CA LEU A 121 -6.11 8.77 17.51
C LEU A 121 -5.52 9.94 18.30
N PHE A 122 -4.18 10.09 18.29
CA PHE A 122 -3.49 11.10 19.10
C PHE A 122 -3.55 12.50 18.48
N GLY A 123 -3.52 12.58 17.14
CA GLY A 123 -3.57 13.86 16.45
C GLY A 123 -4.97 14.42 16.28
N PHE A 124 -5.99 13.58 16.23
CA PHE A 124 -7.33 13.99 15.78
C PHE A 124 -8.50 13.38 16.56
N GLY A 125 -8.27 12.58 17.59
CA GLY A 125 -9.35 11.99 18.39
C GLY A 125 -10.22 11.01 17.58
N TYR A 126 -9.60 10.13 16.80
CA TYR A 126 -10.29 9.10 16.02
C TYR A 126 -11.10 8.16 16.93
N GLU A 127 -12.39 8.03 16.64
CA GLU A 127 -13.33 7.20 17.41
C GLU A 127 -13.65 5.87 16.70
N GLY A 128 -13.19 5.67 15.48
CA GLY A 128 -13.38 4.44 14.71
C GLY A 128 -12.64 3.24 15.30
N SER A 129 -13.13 2.03 15.04
CA SER A 129 -12.43 0.82 15.50
C SER A 129 -11.20 0.52 14.65
N TYR A 130 -10.12 0.00 15.28
CA TYR A 130 -8.91 -0.45 14.58
C TYR A 130 -9.22 -1.48 13.48
N ARG A 131 -10.18 -2.39 13.69
CA ARG A 131 -10.58 -3.38 12.68
C ARG A 131 -11.09 -2.73 11.39
N LYS A 132 -11.85 -1.64 11.50
CA LYS A 132 -12.34 -0.88 10.33
C LYS A 132 -11.19 -0.17 9.63
N LEU A 133 -10.29 0.47 10.37
CA LEU A 133 -9.11 1.11 9.82
C LEU A 133 -8.19 0.09 9.13
N LEU A 134 -7.95 -1.08 9.73
CA LEU A 134 -7.18 -2.15 9.10
C LEU A 134 -7.85 -2.66 7.81
N SER A 135 -9.20 -2.74 7.79
CA SER A 135 -9.92 -3.08 6.56
C SER A 135 -9.76 -2.05 5.46
N VAL A 136 -9.84 -0.75 5.79
CA VAL A 136 -9.54 0.35 4.86
C VAL A 136 -8.11 0.25 4.34
N THR A 137 -7.13 0.10 5.24
CA THR A 137 -5.70 -0.02 4.90
C THR A 137 -5.43 -1.22 4.00
N ALA A 138 -6.01 -2.39 4.31
CA ALA A 138 -5.85 -3.59 3.50
C ALA A 138 -6.38 -3.42 2.06
N HIS A 139 -7.49 -2.70 1.88
CA HIS A 139 -8.00 -2.40 0.54
C HIS A 139 -7.19 -1.28 -0.15
N ALA A 140 -6.78 -0.24 0.56
CA ALA A 140 -5.93 0.82 0.01
C ALA A 140 -4.59 0.26 -0.51
N LEU A 141 -3.97 -0.66 0.24
CA LEU A 141 -2.72 -1.33 -0.17
C LEU A 141 -2.85 -2.14 -1.47
N LEU A 142 -4.07 -2.53 -1.90
CA LEU A 142 -4.25 -3.16 -3.22
C LEU A 142 -3.78 -2.26 -4.37
N VAL A 143 -3.80 -0.93 -4.19
CA VAL A 143 -3.29 0.01 -5.20
C VAL A 143 -1.77 -0.12 -5.33
N ALA A 144 -1.04 -0.22 -4.22
CA ALA A 144 0.40 -0.48 -4.26
C ALA A 144 0.72 -1.86 -4.85
N ALA A 145 -0.08 -2.89 -4.52
CA ALA A 145 0.06 -4.22 -5.09
C ALA A 145 -0.18 -4.23 -6.61
N LEU A 146 -1.17 -3.48 -7.10
CA LEU A 146 -1.38 -3.25 -8.54
C LEU A 146 -0.18 -2.54 -9.17
N GLY A 147 0.39 -1.54 -8.50
CA GLY A 147 1.61 -0.85 -8.95
C GLY A 147 2.77 -1.84 -9.12
N MET A 148 3.01 -2.72 -8.15
CA MET A 148 4.03 -3.76 -8.24
C MET A 148 3.79 -4.72 -9.40
N LEU A 149 2.54 -5.16 -9.61
CA LEU A 149 2.17 -6.01 -10.74
C LEU A 149 2.40 -5.31 -12.09
N LEU A 150 1.99 -4.04 -12.23
CA LEU A 150 2.13 -3.27 -13.46
C LEU A 150 3.60 -2.96 -13.79
N LEU A 151 4.43 -2.71 -12.78
CA LEU A 151 5.85 -2.45 -12.96
C LEU A 151 6.67 -3.72 -13.21
N GLY A 152 6.18 -4.91 -12.82
CA GLY A 152 6.88 -6.18 -13.02
C GLY A 152 7.39 -6.39 -14.46
N PRO A 153 6.55 -6.30 -15.51
CA PRO A 153 6.98 -6.40 -16.90
C PRO A 153 8.00 -5.33 -17.29
N VAL A 154 7.84 -4.10 -16.81
CA VAL A 154 8.79 -2.99 -17.11
C VAL A 154 10.16 -3.30 -16.51
N ARG A 155 10.22 -3.74 -15.24
CA ARG A 155 11.45 -4.18 -14.57
C ARG A 155 12.11 -5.35 -15.30
N ALA A 156 11.32 -6.32 -15.77
CA ALA A 156 11.83 -7.43 -16.56
C ALA A 156 12.42 -6.98 -17.91
N MET A 157 11.82 -6.00 -18.56
CA MET A 157 12.29 -5.46 -19.84
C MET A 157 13.52 -4.56 -19.70
N THR A 158 13.61 -3.79 -18.63
CA THR A 158 14.75 -2.90 -18.34
C THR A 158 15.91 -3.61 -17.69
N GLY A 159 15.69 -4.81 -17.10
CA GLY A 159 16.67 -5.51 -16.30
C GLY A 159 16.91 -4.87 -14.93
N ASP A 160 16.09 -3.90 -14.52
CA ASP A 160 16.21 -3.18 -13.25
C ASP A 160 15.06 -3.54 -12.30
N PRO A 161 15.25 -4.47 -11.36
CA PRO A 161 14.26 -4.82 -10.34
C PRO A 161 13.95 -3.69 -9.36
N SER A 162 14.84 -2.70 -9.24
CA SER A 162 14.70 -1.58 -8.30
C SER A 162 13.86 -0.42 -8.87
N LEU A 163 13.56 -0.43 -10.17
CA LEU A 163 12.80 0.61 -10.85
C LEU A 163 11.49 0.92 -10.13
N THR A 164 11.27 2.18 -9.79
CA THR A 164 10.07 2.69 -9.14
C THR A 164 9.46 3.85 -9.92
N LEU A 165 8.16 4.04 -9.78
CA LEU A 165 7.48 5.23 -10.32
C LEU A 165 7.35 6.27 -9.21
N SER A 166 8.47 6.88 -8.86
CA SER A 166 8.55 7.91 -7.82
C SER A 166 8.47 9.33 -8.39
N VAL A 167 8.20 10.31 -7.53
CA VAL A 167 8.30 11.72 -7.91
C VAL A 167 9.73 12.05 -8.32
N GLY A 168 10.74 11.42 -7.70
CA GLY A 168 12.15 11.57 -8.06
C GLY A 168 12.45 11.07 -9.47
N SER A 169 11.87 9.94 -9.90
CA SER A 169 12.06 9.41 -11.26
C SER A 169 11.44 10.30 -12.35
N LEU A 170 10.45 11.12 -12.00
CA LEU A 170 9.84 12.11 -12.91
C LEU A 170 10.61 13.44 -12.95
N LEU A 171 11.34 13.76 -11.86
CA LEU A 171 12.09 15.00 -11.69
C LEU A 171 13.60 14.73 -11.81
N PHE A 172 14.01 14.16 -12.94
CA PHE A 172 15.36 13.67 -13.24
C PHE A 172 16.48 14.72 -13.12
N PHE A 173 16.16 15.99 -12.91
CA PHE A 173 17.16 17.06 -12.69
C PHE A 173 17.67 17.15 -11.23
N PHE A 174 17.12 16.35 -10.31
CA PHE A 174 17.64 16.17 -8.95
C PHE A 174 18.38 14.83 -8.88
N GLU A 175 19.66 14.80 -9.24
CA GLU A 175 20.45 13.57 -9.32
C GLU A 175 20.98 13.13 -7.95
N GLU A 176 21.31 14.08 -7.06
CA GLU A 176 21.95 13.80 -5.76
C GLU A 176 21.39 14.65 -4.61
N GLY A 177 21.70 14.22 -3.41
CA GLY A 177 21.41 14.95 -2.17
C GLY A 177 20.07 14.60 -1.51
N TYR A 178 19.76 15.34 -0.46
CA TYR A 178 18.57 15.10 0.38
C TYR A 178 17.26 15.13 -0.41
N LEU A 179 17.10 16.11 -1.31
CA LEU A 179 15.87 16.24 -2.11
C LEU A 179 15.68 15.08 -3.08
N ALA A 180 16.75 14.61 -3.74
CA ALA A 180 16.69 13.45 -4.63
C ALA A 180 16.22 12.20 -3.85
N ARG A 181 16.80 11.95 -2.68
CA ARG A 181 16.38 10.84 -1.81
C ARG A 181 14.93 10.97 -1.36
N LEU A 182 14.53 12.15 -0.87
CA LEU A 182 13.16 12.40 -0.44
C LEU A 182 12.16 12.16 -1.58
N LEU A 183 12.41 12.71 -2.75
CA LEU A 183 11.55 12.55 -3.93
C LEU A 183 11.54 11.11 -4.44
N GLY A 184 12.66 10.39 -4.31
CA GLY A 184 12.76 8.96 -4.61
C GLY A 184 11.90 8.07 -3.71
N LEU A 185 11.71 8.45 -2.45
CA LEU A 185 10.84 7.74 -1.50
C LEU A 185 9.32 7.99 -1.75
N LEU A 186 8.98 9.03 -2.52
CA LEU A 186 7.60 9.38 -2.83
C LEU A 186 7.11 8.63 -4.09
N ASP A 187 6.86 7.34 -3.94
CA ASP A 187 6.25 6.52 -4.99
C ASP A 187 4.78 6.92 -5.23
N LEU A 188 4.36 7.03 -6.49
CA LEU A 188 3.02 7.52 -6.86
C LEU A 188 1.89 6.60 -6.41
N PHE A 189 2.11 5.27 -6.44
CA PHE A 189 1.11 4.32 -5.95
C PHE A 189 0.98 4.41 -4.42
N ASN A 190 2.09 4.58 -3.71
CA ASN A 190 2.08 4.77 -2.26
C ASN A 190 1.44 6.11 -1.85
N LEU A 191 1.68 7.21 -2.60
CA LEU A 191 0.97 8.46 -2.37
C LEU A 191 -0.55 8.29 -2.49
N TRP A 192 -1.00 7.54 -3.51
CA TRP A 192 -2.41 7.21 -3.65
C TRP A 192 -2.92 6.38 -2.47
N VAL A 193 -2.15 5.37 -2.02
CA VAL A 193 -2.49 4.58 -0.82
C VAL A 193 -2.68 5.47 0.40
N TYR A 194 -1.79 6.44 0.64
CA TYR A 194 -1.90 7.34 1.79
C TYR A 194 -3.16 8.22 1.72
N ILE A 195 -3.49 8.74 0.53
CA ILE A 195 -4.75 9.48 0.30
C ILE A 195 -5.95 8.59 0.63
N LEU A 196 -5.94 7.35 0.16
CA LEU A 196 -7.02 6.40 0.39
C LEU A 196 -7.18 6.01 1.86
N ILE A 197 -6.06 5.77 2.57
CA ILE A 197 -6.09 5.47 4.01
C ILE A 197 -6.71 6.64 4.76
N GLY A 198 -6.28 7.87 4.48
CA GLY A 198 -6.79 9.06 5.14
C GLY A 198 -8.26 9.33 4.86
N ALA A 199 -8.67 9.29 3.59
CA ALA A 199 -10.07 9.47 3.20
C ALA A 199 -10.96 8.35 3.77
N GLY A 200 -10.47 7.11 3.74
CA GLY A 200 -11.19 5.96 4.28
C GLY A 200 -11.31 5.99 5.80
N ALA A 201 -10.26 6.43 6.51
CA ALA A 201 -10.32 6.66 7.96
C ALA A 201 -11.39 7.69 8.31
N ALA A 202 -11.48 8.80 7.59
CA ALA A 202 -12.51 9.82 7.79
C ALA A 202 -13.92 9.29 7.52
N VAL A 203 -14.12 8.46 6.50
CA VAL A 203 -15.41 7.80 6.20
C VAL A 203 -15.82 6.88 7.35
N VAL A 204 -14.89 6.08 7.85
CA VAL A 204 -15.17 5.11 8.91
C VAL A 204 -15.42 5.79 10.25
N ASP A 205 -14.69 6.85 10.55
CA ASP A 205 -14.84 7.67 11.73
C ASP A 205 -16.18 8.44 11.70
N GLY A 206 -16.45 9.08 10.58
CA GLY A 206 -17.68 9.85 10.35
C GLY A 206 -17.71 11.24 11.00
N THR A 207 -16.63 11.65 11.69
CA THR A 207 -16.53 12.95 12.39
C THR A 207 -15.80 14.01 11.57
N ARG A 208 -15.08 13.62 10.50
CA ARG A 208 -14.20 14.48 9.71
C ARG A 208 -14.48 14.47 8.23
N SER A 209 -14.02 15.51 7.55
CA SER A 209 -14.05 15.55 6.09
C SER A 209 -12.99 14.58 5.50
N ARG A 210 -13.31 14.03 4.35
CA ARG A 210 -12.42 13.12 3.60
C ARG A 210 -11.10 13.79 3.21
N THR A 211 -11.18 15.08 2.89
CA THR A 211 -10.00 15.89 2.53
C THR A 211 -9.07 16.08 3.72
N GLU A 212 -9.59 16.37 4.91
CA GLU A 212 -8.78 16.48 6.13
C GLU A 212 -8.07 15.15 6.42
N GLY A 213 -8.79 14.04 6.37
CA GLY A 213 -8.18 12.72 6.56
C GLY A 213 -7.07 12.44 5.56
N ALA A 214 -7.28 12.72 4.28
CA ALA A 214 -6.27 12.53 3.23
C ALA A 214 -5.03 13.41 3.44
N VAL A 215 -5.22 14.70 3.74
CA VAL A 215 -4.13 15.65 4.00
C VAL A 215 -3.28 15.18 5.19
N VAL A 216 -3.90 14.76 6.27
CA VAL A 216 -3.22 14.25 7.46
C VAL A 216 -2.39 13.00 7.14
N ALA A 217 -2.97 12.05 6.42
CA ALA A 217 -2.27 10.82 6.06
C ALA A 217 -1.05 11.10 5.16
N VAL A 218 -1.21 11.97 4.16
CA VAL A 218 -0.10 12.38 3.28
C VAL A 218 0.96 13.15 4.05
N ALA A 219 0.57 14.08 4.93
CA ALA A 219 1.53 14.85 5.75
C ALA A 219 2.33 13.92 6.67
N ALA A 220 1.70 12.93 7.30
CA ALA A 220 2.39 11.92 8.11
C ALA A 220 3.37 11.09 7.28
N ALA A 221 2.97 10.64 6.09
CA ALA A 221 3.84 9.90 5.17
C ALA A 221 5.05 10.75 4.74
N MET A 222 4.83 12.02 4.38
CA MET A 222 5.91 12.95 4.00
C MET A 222 6.88 13.20 5.14
N LEU A 223 6.39 13.37 6.38
CA LEU A 223 7.24 13.50 7.56
C LEU A 223 8.12 12.26 7.77
N ILE A 224 7.54 11.07 7.68
CA ILE A 224 8.27 9.80 7.82
C ILE A 224 9.32 9.69 6.70
N SER A 225 8.96 9.97 5.45
CA SER A 225 9.88 9.94 4.32
C SER A 225 11.01 10.97 4.47
N ALA A 226 10.71 12.16 4.99
CA ALA A 226 11.70 13.19 5.25
C ALA A 226 12.72 12.76 6.34
N VAL A 227 12.23 12.11 7.39
CA VAL A 227 13.10 11.53 8.43
C VAL A 227 13.98 10.43 7.83
N ILE A 228 13.41 9.48 7.10
CA ILE A 228 14.18 8.40 6.45
C ILE A 228 15.25 8.98 5.52
N ALA A 229 14.89 9.94 4.64
CA ALA A 229 15.83 10.56 3.72
C ALA A 229 17.00 11.28 4.42
N ALA A 230 16.81 11.74 5.66
CA ALA A 230 17.87 12.37 6.43
C ALA A 230 18.90 11.38 6.99
N PHE A 231 18.51 10.11 7.19
CA PHE A 231 19.36 9.06 7.76
C PHE A 231 19.92 8.06 6.72
N THR A 232 19.50 8.14 5.46
CA THR A 232 19.94 7.24 4.38
C THR A 232 21.00 7.85 3.47
N GLY A 233 21.67 8.91 3.92
CA GLY A 233 22.71 9.65 3.17
C GLY A 233 24.11 9.39 3.62
#